data_39e4b9d88e5f7b6edf246c9852d32523
#
_entry.id   39e4b9d88e5f7b6edf246c9852d32523
#
_cell.length_a   1.000
_cell.length_b   1.000
_cell.length_c   1.000
_cell.angle_alpha   90.00
_cell.angle_beta   90.00
_cell.angle_gamma   90.00
#
_symmetry.space_group_name_H-M   'P 1'
#
loop_
_entity.id
_entity.type
_entity.pdbx_description
1 polymer ?
#
loop_
_entity_poly.entity_id
_entity_poly.type
_entity_poly.pdbx_seq_one_letter_code
_entity_poly.pdbx_strand_id
1 'polypeptide(L)'
;MKNYYDIAIIGGGIGGLMTAWRLTERDPALSVCIIEKGHSIEKRTCPIVAKKVDKCIKCPSCAIMEGLAGAGAFSDGKYVISTEYGGWLTDFLKPETVIDYIEQADQILVSFGATTERFLPDNELKKLCLAHDLHMNQAQLKHLGTDSNFVDEKGDDEHRRERRSKQR
;
A
#
# COMPACT_ATOMS: atom_id res chain seq x y z
N MET A 1 -4.75 5.50 -28.05
CA MET A 1 -4.22 4.28 -27.40
C MET A 1 -3.33 3.56 -28.39
N LYS A 2 -2.23 2.95 -27.93
CA LYS A 2 -1.44 2.04 -28.78
C LYS A 2 -2.30 0.80 -29.09
N ASN A 3 -2.14 0.24 -30.29
CA ASN A 3 -2.87 -0.98 -30.69
C ASN A 3 -2.16 -2.28 -30.24
N TYR A 4 -0.98 -2.16 -29.65
CA TYR A 4 -0.15 -3.28 -29.23
C TYR A 4 0.65 -2.88 -27.98
N TYR A 5 0.79 -3.82 -27.06
CA TYR A 5 1.62 -3.75 -25.87
C TYR A 5 2.40 -5.06 -25.71
N ASP A 6 3.62 -4.99 -25.24
CA ASP A 6 4.44 -6.18 -24.97
C ASP A 6 3.91 -6.98 -23.80
N ILE A 7 3.39 -6.28 -22.76
CA ILE A 7 2.86 -6.89 -21.56
C ILE A 7 1.54 -6.20 -21.17
N ALA A 8 0.53 -7.02 -20.86
CA ALA A 8 -0.72 -6.57 -20.25
C ALA A 8 -0.84 -7.15 -18.84
N ILE A 9 -1.03 -6.27 -17.86
CA ILE A 9 -1.22 -6.61 -16.44
C ILE A 9 -2.71 -6.45 -16.12
N ILE A 10 -3.32 -7.49 -15.59
CA ILE A 10 -4.73 -7.47 -15.18
C ILE A 10 -4.81 -7.10 -13.70
N GLY A 11 -5.42 -5.96 -13.43
CA GLY A 11 -5.60 -5.38 -12.11
C GLY A 11 -4.58 -4.31 -11.77
N GLY A 12 -5.09 -3.13 -11.39
CA GLY A 12 -4.32 -1.94 -11.02
C GLY A 12 -4.12 -1.78 -9.51
N GLY A 13 -4.22 -2.87 -8.73
CA GLY A 13 -3.85 -2.87 -7.31
C GLY A 13 -2.34 -2.84 -7.10
N ILE A 14 -1.88 -2.86 -5.85
CA ILE A 14 -0.46 -2.73 -5.50
C ILE A 14 0.42 -3.77 -6.22
N GLY A 15 -0.02 -5.02 -6.35
CA GLY A 15 0.72 -6.06 -7.07
C GLY A 15 0.91 -5.73 -8.55
N GLY A 16 -0.15 -5.24 -9.23
CA GLY A 16 -0.08 -4.83 -10.64
C GLY A 16 0.82 -3.61 -10.83
N LEU A 17 0.70 -2.61 -9.97
CA LEU A 17 1.52 -1.40 -10.00
C LEU A 17 3.00 -1.72 -9.76
N MET A 18 3.33 -2.51 -8.75
CA MET A 18 4.72 -2.91 -8.47
C MET A 18 5.30 -3.79 -9.58
N THR A 19 4.46 -4.63 -10.20
CA THR A 19 4.88 -5.42 -11.37
C THR A 19 5.21 -4.52 -12.55
N ALA A 20 4.33 -3.57 -12.88
CA ALA A 20 4.56 -2.61 -13.96
C ALA A 20 5.82 -1.78 -13.71
N TRP A 21 5.96 -1.24 -12.49
CA TRP A 21 7.13 -0.48 -12.08
C TRP A 21 8.43 -1.30 -12.26
N ARG A 22 8.45 -2.53 -11.76
CA ARG A 22 9.63 -3.39 -11.84
C ARG A 22 10.00 -3.80 -13.26
N LEU A 23 9.00 -4.04 -14.11
CA LEU A 23 9.23 -4.35 -15.53
C LEU A 23 9.86 -3.16 -16.26
N THR A 24 9.30 -1.97 -16.09
CA THR A 24 9.80 -0.75 -16.75
C THR A 24 11.14 -0.29 -16.20
N GLU A 25 11.44 -0.56 -14.93
CA GLU A 25 12.77 -0.32 -14.36
C GLU A 25 13.83 -1.23 -14.99
N ARG A 26 13.51 -2.52 -15.19
CA ARG A 26 14.44 -3.50 -15.77
C ARG A 26 14.64 -3.33 -17.26
N ASP A 27 13.60 -2.98 -17.97
CA ASP A 27 13.63 -2.76 -19.40
C ASP A 27 12.70 -1.59 -19.79
N PRO A 28 13.25 -0.37 -19.88
CA PRO A 28 12.48 0.83 -20.26
C PRO A 28 11.92 0.78 -21.68
N ALA A 29 12.35 -0.15 -22.52
CA ALA A 29 11.82 -0.30 -23.89
C ALA A 29 10.48 -1.05 -23.91
N LEU A 30 10.16 -1.80 -22.86
CA LEU A 30 8.88 -2.52 -22.77
C LEU A 30 7.69 -1.54 -22.75
N SER A 31 6.72 -1.82 -23.60
CA SER A 31 5.41 -1.18 -23.53
C SER A 31 4.47 -2.00 -22.66
N VAL A 32 4.19 -1.49 -21.45
CA VAL A 32 3.33 -2.16 -20.46
C VAL A 32 2.00 -1.44 -20.39
N CYS A 33 0.89 -2.17 -20.34
CA CYS A 33 -0.41 -1.63 -19.98
C CYS A 33 -0.99 -2.33 -18.76
N ILE A 34 -1.78 -1.57 -17.98
CA ILE A 34 -2.56 -2.11 -16.86
C ILE A 34 -4.04 -2.01 -17.24
N ILE A 35 -4.74 -3.12 -17.11
CA ILE A 35 -6.19 -3.22 -17.34
C ILE A 35 -6.86 -3.30 -15.98
N GLU A 36 -7.53 -2.22 -15.60
CA GLU A 36 -8.24 -2.10 -14.32
C GLU A 36 -9.74 -1.95 -14.57
N LYS A 37 -10.57 -2.71 -13.84
CA LYS A 37 -12.02 -2.70 -14.02
C LYS A 37 -12.70 -1.50 -13.37
N GLY A 38 -12.09 -0.97 -12.31
CA GLY A 38 -12.60 0.16 -11.57
C GLY A 38 -12.13 1.51 -12.14
N HIS A 39 -12.41 2.57 -11.41
CA HIS A 39 -12.08 3.92 -11.83
C HIS A 39 -10.62 4.31 -11.54
N SER A 40 -10.14 5.33 -12.26
CA SER A 40 -8.91 6.04 -11.87
C SER A 40 -9.07 6.65 -10.47
N ILE A 41 -7.96 6.89 -9.78
CA ILE A 41 -7.97 7.23 -8.36
C ILE A 41 -8.79 8.50 -8.07
N GLU A 42 -8.73 9.51 -8.95
CA GLU A 42 -9.44 10.78 -8.82
C GLU A 42 -10.97 10.61 -8.97
N LYS A 43 -11.41 9.55 -9.66
CA LYS A 43 -12.82 9.24 -9.88
C LYS A 43 -13.41 8.27 -8.87
N ARG A 44 -12.58 7.76 -7.96
CA ARG A 44 -13.00 6.82 -6.92
C ARG A 44 -13.66 7.58 -5.77
N THR A 45 -14.97 7.76 -5.84
CA THR A 45 -15.75 8.44 -4.80
C THR A 45 -16.86 7.55 -4.30
N CYS A 46 -16.78 7.14 -3.03
CA CYS A 46 -17.85 6.40 -2.36
C CYS A 46 -19.04 7.31 -2.04
N PRO A 47 -20.27 6.95 -2.42
CA PRO A 47 -21.46 7.77 -2.12
C PRO A 47 -21.70 8.01 -0.62
N ILE A 48 -21.32 7.06 0.26
CA ILE A 48 -21.41 7.27 1.72
C ILE A 48 -20.40 8.33 2.17
N VAL A 49 -19.13 8.18 1.74
CA VAL A 49 -18.07 9.13 2.10
C VAL A 49 -18.39 10.53 1.58
N ALA A 50 -18.98 10.59 0.38
CA ALA A 50 -19.46 11.84 -0.22
C ALA A 50 -20.77 12.36 0.40
N LYS A 51 -21.32 11.72 1.47
CA LYS A 51 -22.58 12.07 2.14
C LYS A 51 -23.79 12.18 1.20
N LYS A 52 -23.80 11.42 0.11
CA LYS A 52 -24.92 11.37 -0.85
C LYS A 52 -25.97 10.34 -0.45
N VAL A 53 -25.60 9.35 0.36
CA VAL A 53 -26.48 8.30 0.86
C VAL A 53 -26.04 7.91 2.28
N ASP A 54 -26.98 7.43 3.09
CA ASP A 54 -26.71 7.04 4.49
C ASP A 54 -26.21 5.61 4.65
N LYS A 55 -26.47 4.78 3.66
CA LYS A 55 -26.11 3.35 3.70
C LYS A 55 -25.47 2.90 2.39
N CYS A 56 -24.70 1.82 2.46
CA CYS A 56 -24.07 1.23 1.30
C CYS A 56 -25.09 0.73 0.27
N ILE A 57 -25.00 1.26 -0.95
CA ILE A 57 -25.89 0.92 -2.07
C ILE A 57 -25.35 -0.25 -2.92
N LYS A 58 -24.25 -0.89 -2.49
CA LYS A 58 -23.60 -2.02 -3.19
C LYS A 58 -23.33 -1.71 -4.67
N CYS A 59 -22.55 -0.64 -4.90
CA CYS A 59 -22.17 -0.22 -6.25
C CYS A 59 -21.60 -1.39 -7.07
N PRO A 60 -21.88 -1.49 -8.39
CA PRO A 60 -21.32 -2.54 -9.27
C PRO A 60 -19.79 -2.54 -9.29
N SER A 61 -19.15 -1.38 -9.15
CA SER A 61 -17.72 -1.22 -8.86
C SER A 61 -17.57 -0.40 -7.58
N CYS A 62 -17.02 -1.01 -6.53
CA CYS A 62 -16.88 -0.37 -5.23
C CYS A 62 -15.71 0.60 -5.23
N ALA A 63 -15.97 1.89 -5.14
CA ALA A 63 -14.94 2.92 -5.15
C ALA A 63 -13.90 2.82 -4.03
N ILE A 64 -14.23 2.13 -2.92
CA ILE A 64 -13.26 1.89 -1.82
C ILE A 64 -12.38 0.66 -2.13
N MET A 65 -12.97 -0.42 -2.67
CA MET A 65 -12.29 -1.70 -2.81
C MET A 65 -11.67 -1.91 -4.18
N GLU A 66 -12.19 -1.25 -5.23
CA GLU A 66 -11.85 -1.47 -6.62
C GLU A 66 -11.43 -0.18 -7.31
N GLY A 67 -10.53 -0.31 -8.28
CA GLY A 67 -9.97 0.80 -9.06
C GLY A 67 -8.46 0.89 -8.92
N LEU A 68 -7.89 1.84 -9.63
CA LEU A 68 -6.44 2.07 -9.63
C LEU A 68 -5.94 2.28 -8.19
N ALA A 69 -4.81 1.68 -7.88
CA ALA A 69 -4.19 1.54 -6.56
C ALA A 69 -4.92 0.61 -5.57
N GLY A 70 -6.02 -0.05 -6.00
CA GLY A 70 -6.70 -1.09 -5.22
C GLY A 70 -7.34 -0.59 -3.92
N ALA A 71 -7.67 -1.53 -3.03
CA ALA A 71 -8.26 -1.21 -1.72
C ALA A 71 -7.28 -0.46 -0.80
N GLY A 72 -5.97 -0.68 -0.99
CA GLY A 72 -4.92 -0.04 -0.20
C GLY A 72 -4.92 1.48 -0.28
N ALA A 73 -5.32 2.08 -1.41
CA ALA A 73 -5.32 3.53 -1.61
C ALA A 73 -6.17 4.31 -0.59
N PHE A 74 -7.21 3.68 -0.05
CA PHE A 74 -8.11 4.30 0.94
C PHE A 74 -8.01 3.66 2.33
N SER A 75 -6.93 2.92 2.59
CA SER A 75 -6.63 2.40 3.91
C SER A 75 -5.91 3.45 4.77
N ASP A 76 -5.64 3.11 6.03
CA ASP A 76 -4.81 3.93 6.91
C ASP A 76 -3.30 3.75 6.65
N GLY A 77 -2.93 2.94 5.66
CA GLY A 77 -1.54 2.76 5.25
C GLY A 77 -0.69 2.00 6.26
N LYS A 78 -1.29 1.12 7.06
CA LYS A 78 -0.53 0.19 7.90
C LYS A 78 0.00 -0.97 7.08
N TYR A 79 1.28 -1.27 7.24
CA TYR A 79 1.89 -2.48 6.71
C TYR A 79 2.95 -3.03 7.64
N VAL A 80 3.21 -4.32 7.48
CA VAL A 80 3.96 -5.12 8.43
C VAL A 80 5.24 -5.63 7.78
N ILE A 81 6.34 -5.53 8.50
CA ILE A 81 7.64 -6.05 8.09
C ILE A 81 7.93 -7.26 8.98
N SER A 82 7.33 -8.39 8.60
CA SER A 82 7.45 -9.65 9.32
C SER A 82 7.00 -10.82 8.45
N THR A 83 7.44 -12.01 8.80
CA THR A 83 6.94 -13.29 8.26
C THR A 83 6.02 -14.03 9.21
N GLU A 84 5.72 -13.49 10.39
CA GLU A 84 4.89 -14.16 11.39
C GLU A 84 3.40 -14.18 11.02
N TYR A 85 2.97 -13.27 10.14
CA TYR A 85 1.61 -13.22 9.62
C TYR A 85 1.54 -12.42 8.32
N GLY A 86 0.47 -12.58 7.56
CA GLY A 86 0.22 -11.82 6.34
C GLY A 86 0.47 -12.58 5.05
N GLY A 87 0.47 -13.91 5.06
CA GLY A 87 0.55 -14.73 3.86
C GLY A 87 1.25 -16.06 4.06
N TRP A 88 1.45 -16.78 2.97
CA TRP A 88 2.01 -18.14 2.95
C TRP A 88 3.31 -18.25 2.15
N LEU A 89 4.02 -17.15 1.92
CA LEU A 89 5.26 -17.17 1.14
C LEU A 89 6.34 -18.03 1.80
N THR A 90 6.32 -18.14 3.13
CA THR A 90 7.24 -19.01 3.88
C THR A 90 6.99 -20.49 3.68
N ASP A 91 5.86 -20.91 3.09
CA ASP A 91 5.63 -22.29 2.68
C ASP A 91 6.43 -22.66 1.42
N PHE A 92 6.87 -21.66 0.66
CA PHE A 92 7.58 -21.82 -0.62
C PHE A 92 9.01 -21.28 -0.59
N LEU A 93 9.30 -20.32 0.29
CA LEU A 93 10.58 -19.62 0.36
C LEU A 93 11.08 -19.61 1.80
N LYS A 94 12.38 -19.49 1.97
CA LYS A 94 12.98 -19.30 3.29
C LYS A 94 12.53 -17.98 3.91
N PRO A 95 12.28 -17.93 5.23
CA PRO A 95 11.85 -16.71 5.91
C PRO A 95 12.75 -15.49 5.63
N GLU A 96 14.06 -15.70 5.58
CA GLU A 96 15.04 -14.64 5.30
C GLU A 96 14.81 -14.04 3.90
N THR A 97 14.54 -14.88 2.89
CA THR A 97 14.24 -14.43 1.53
C THR A 97 12.93 -13.63 1.48
N VAL A 98 11.93 -14.07 2.25
CA VAL A 98 10.65 -13.35 2.32
C VAL A 98 10.84 -11.97 2.97
N ILE A 99 11.61 -11.91 4.06
CA ILE A 99 11.93 -10.63 4.70
C ILE A 99 12.69 -9.70 3.73
N ASP A 100 13.66 -10.21 2.99
CA ASP A 100 14.40 -9.42 1.99
C ASP A 100 13.45 -8.81 0.94
N TYR A 101 12.44 -9.56 0.49
CA TYR A 101 11.44 -9.03 -0.46
C TYR A 101 10.53 -7.98 0.18
N ILE A 102 10.13 -8.16 1.45
CA ILE A 102 9.33 -7.19 2.19
C ILE A 102 10.14 -5.90 2.37
N GLU A 103 11.42 -5.99 2.74
CA GLU A 103 12.32 -4.84 2.89
C GLU A 103 12.54 -4.11 1.55
N GLN A 104 12.69 -4.83 0.44
CA GLN A 104 12.78 -4.21 -0.88
C GLN A 104 11.48 -3.46 -1.23
N ALA A 105 10.32 -4.05 -0.95
CA ALA A 105 9.04 -3.36 -1.16
C ALA A 105 8.92 -2.11 -0.28
N ASP A 106 9.34 -2.18 0.98
CA ASP A 106 9.41 -1.04 1.89
C ASP A 106 10.30 0.09 1.35
N GLN A 107 11.49 -0.25 0.85
CA GLN A 107 12.40 0.74 0.25
C GLN A 107 11.79 1.44 -0.97
N ILE A 108 11.05 0.70 -1.80
CA ILE A 108 10.31 1.29 -2.92
C ILE A 108 9.28 2.29 -2.40
N LEU A 109 8.46 1.90 -1.42
CA LEU A 109 7.46 2.80 -0.82
C LEU A 109 8.11 4.04 -0.21
N VAL A 110 9.24 3.88 0.48
CA VAL A 110 10.03 5.01 1.02
C VAL A 110 10.51 5.94 -0.08
N SER A 111 10.93 5.42 -1.23
CA SER A 111 11.36 6.24 -2.36
C SER A 111 10.21 7.09 -2.93
N PHE A 112 8.97 6.66 -2.75
CA PHE A 112 7.75 7.41 -3.09
C PHE A 112 7.20 8.26 -1.93
N GLY A 113 7.92 8.37 -0.81
CA GLY A 113 7.58 9.28 0.28
C GLY A 113 6.97 8.61 1.51
N ALA A 114 6.94 7.28 1.59
CA ALA A 114 6.55 6.60 2.82
C ALA A 114 7.53 6.93 3.97
N THR A 115 7.02 6.88 5.20
CA THR A 115 7.85 7.11 6.39
C THR A 115 8.96 6.08 6.53
N THR A 116 10.11 6.51 7.05
CA THR A 116 11.18 5.61 7.49
C THR A 116 10.97 5.11 8.92
N GLU A 117 10.06 5.72 9.67
CA GLU A 117 9.77 5.37 11.05
C GLU A 117 9.11 4.00 11.13
N ARG A 118 9.60 3.16 12.06
CA ARG A 118 9.07 1.82 12.36
C ARG A 118 8.65 1.76 13.81
N PHE A 119 7.44 1.26 14.03
CA PHE A 119 6.98 0.87 15.35
C PHE A 119 7.55 -0.51 15.65
N LEU A 120 8.37 -0.58 16.69
CA LEU A 120 9.04 -1.81 17.10
C LEU A 120 8.27 -2.50 18.21
N PRO A 121 8.39 -3.82 18.34
CA PRO A 121 7.82 -4.56 19.45
C PRO A 121 8.37 -4.08 20.80
N ASP A 122 7.50 -3.95 21.80
CA ASP A 122 7.86 -3.63 23.16
C ASP A 122 8.12 -4.90 23.97
N ASN A 123 9.36 -5.14 24.35
CA ASN A 123 9.77 -6.33 25.08
C ASN A 123 9.23 -6.39 26.52
N GLU A 124 9.04 -5.25 27.19
CA GLU A 124 8.48 -5.23 28.54
C GLU A 124 6.98 -5.52 28.49
N LEU A 125 6.27 -4.94 27.53
CA LEU A 125 4.87 -5.27 27.28
C LEU A 125 4.70 -6.75 26.91
N LYS A 126 5.61 -7.33 26.12
CA LYS A 126 5.60 -8.76 25.83
C LYS A 126 5.71 -9.62 27.08
N LYS A 127 6.64 -9.29 27.99
CA LYS A 127 6.79 -10.02 29.28
C LYS A 127 5.53 -9.91 30.12
N LEU A 128 4.92 -8.74 30.15
CA LEU A 128 3.65 -8.52 30.85
C LEU A 128 2.51 -9.36 30.24
N CYS A 129 2.40 -9.38 28.93
CA CYS A 129 1.42 -10.23 28.23
C CYS A 129 1.62 -11.70 28.60
N LEU A 130 2.84 -12.21 28.52
CA LEU A 130 3.15 -13.59 28.86
C LEU A 130 2.84 -13.92 30.33
N ALA A 131 3.05 -13.00 31.26
CA ALA A 131 2.70 -13.17 32.68
C ALA A 131 1.16 -13.30 32.91
N HIS A 132 0.36 -12.91 31.93
CA HIS A 132 -1.11 -12.99 31.94
C HIS A 132 -1.68 -13.97 30.90
N ASP A 133 -0.89 -14.95 30.47
CA ASP A 133 -1.26 -15.94 29.45
C ASP A 133 -1.73 -15.31 28.12
N LEU A 134 -1.25 -14.12 27.79
CA LEU A 134 -1.50 -13.44 26.54
C LEU A 134 -0.29 -13.58 25.61
N HIS A 135 -0.56 -13.81 24.32
CA HIS A 135 0.48 -13.85 23.30
C HIS A 135 0.52 -12.53 22.52
N MET A 136 1.70 -11.92 22.47
CA MET A 136 1.93 -10.70 21.72
C MET A 136 2.77 -11.00 20.46
N ASN A 137 2.22 -10.70 19.28
CA ASN A 137 2.96 -10.80 18.03
C ASN A 137 4.10 -9.77 18.00
N GLN A 138 5.27 -10.24 17.57
CA GLN A 138 6.45 -9.39 17.44
C GLN A 138 6.72 -9.05 15.99
N ALA A 139 6.06 -8.03 15.47
CA ALA A 139 6.32 -7.56 14.13
C ALA A 139 6.66 -6.07 14.12
N GLN A 140 7.53 -5.69 13.21
CA GLN A 140 7.74 -4.30 12.90
C GLN A 140 6.57 -3.79 12.06
N LEU A 141 6.08 -2.61 12.37
CA LEU A 141 4.95 -1.99 11.72
C LEU A 141 5.33 -0.61 11.21
N LYS A 142 4.83 -0.24 10.04
CA LYS A 142 4.80 1.14 9.57
C LYS A 142 3.37 1.62 9.42
N HIS A 143 3.16 2.92 9.60
CA HIS A 143 1.87 3.56 9.49
C HIS A 143 2.01 4.86 8.71
N LEU A 144 1.48 4.89 7.49
CA LEU A 144 1.55 6.07 6.63
C LEU A 144 0.53 7.14 7.01
N GLY A 145 -0.60 6.72 7.54
CA GLY A 145 -1.78 7.57 7.70
C GLY A 145 -2.59 7.68 6.41
N THR A 146 -3.87 7.94 6.54
CA THR A 146 -4.82 8.00 5.40
C THR A 146 -4.43 9.08 4.39
N ASP A 147 -4.00 10.23 4.87
CA ASP A 147 -3.66 11.39 4.01
C ASP A 147 -2.38 11.18 3.19
N SER A 148 -1.45 10.37 3.71
CA SER A 148 -0.18 10.09 3.02
C SER A 148 -0.29 8.93 2.04
N ASN A 149 -1.32 8.12 2.18
CA ASN A 149 -1.59 6.99 1.31
C ASN A 149 -2.20 7.42 -0.03
N PHE A 150 -2.78 8.61 -0.05
CA PHE A 150 -3.33 9.27 -1.22
C PHE A 150 -2.41 10.42 -1.62
N VAL A 151 -1.45 10.15 -2.48
CA VAL A 151 -0.62 11.21 -3.09
C VAL A 151 -1.40 11.76 -4.27
N ASP A 152 -1.98 12.94 -4.13
CA ASP A 152 -2.55 13.66 -5.25
C ASP A 152 -1.42 14.05 -6.22
N GLU A 153 -1.45 13.49 -7.44
CA GLU A 153 -0.47 13.80 -8.49
C GLU A 153 -0.49 15.29 -8.90
N LYS A 154 -1.48 16.03 -8.46
CA LYS A 154 -1.56 17.49 -8.69
C LYS A 154 -0.65 18.32 -7.80
N GLY A 155 0.28 17.66 -7.08
CA GLY A 155 1.41 18.31 -6.43
C GLY A 155 1.03 19.60 -5.69
N ASP A 156 0.20 19.50 -4.66
CA ASP A 156 -0.06 20.64 -3.81
C ASP A 156 1.19 20.95 -2.98
N ASP A 157 2.03 21.83 -3.55
CA ASP A 157 3.29 22.33 -2.98
C ASP A 157 3.08 22.99 -1.59
N GLU A 158 1.85 23.39 -1.26
CA GLU A 158 1.48 23.95 0.04
C GLU A 158 1.53 22.91 1.17
N HIS A 159 0.99 21.71 0.96
CA HIS A 159 1.02 20.64 1.97
C HIS A 159 2.43 20.12 2.25
N ARG A 160 3.32 20.14 1.25
CA ARG A 160 4.75 19.81 1.43
C ARG A 160 5.49 20.90 2.21
N ARG A 161 5.12 22.16 2.06
CA ARG A 161 5.73 23.28 2.80
C ARG A 161 5.32 23.30 4.27
N GLU A 162 4.06 23.04 4.58
CA GLU A 162 3.59 22.94 5.97
C GLU A 162 4.22 21.80 6.77
N ARG A 163 4.43 20.63 6.14
CA ARG A 163 5.12 19.50 6.80
C ARG A 163 6.59 19.80 7.12
N ARG A 164 7.30 20.49 6.23
CA ARG A 164 8.69 20.89 6.47
C ARG A 164 8.83 21.97 7.56
N SER A 165 7.81 22.77 7.81
CA SER A 165 7.80 23.77 8.88
C SER A 165 7.51 23.20 10.26
N LYS A 166 6.86 22.03 10.36
CA LYS A 166 6.55 21.35 11.64
C LYS A 166 7.64 20.36 12.10
N GLN A 167 8.66 20.13 11.29
CA GLN A 167 9.81 19.25 11.60
C GLN A 167 11.11 20.03 11.89
N ARG A 168 11.01 21.35 12.14
CA ARG A 168 12.15 22.18 12.61
C ARG A 168 11.96 22.61 14.05
#